data_9955b3f886d701ce90e95153f47a61f1
#
_entry.id   9955b3f886d701ce90e95153f47a61f1
#
_cell.length_a   1.000
_cell.length_b   1.000
_cell.length_c   1.000
_cell.angle_alpha   90.00
_cell.angle_beta   90.00
_cell.angle_gamma   90.00
#
_symmetry.space_group_name_H-M   'P 1'
#
loop_
_entity.id
_entity.type
_entity.pdbx_description
1 polymer ?
#
loop_
_entity_poly.entity_id
_entity_poly.type
_entity_poly.pdbx_seq_one_letter_code
_entity_poly.pdbx_strand_id
1 'polypeptide(L)'
;FMIILITGASHTGKTFLASLIAKLQAQTEQTILFYTATSLFHQLNPFSNKDLSEERTRILNCGCLVIDDLGAEKATPFTNSVLFDIINYRYDEEKQIIITSNFNIIDLQKRWGSYEGSRVGRRITEMCKPIQLFT
;
A
#
# COMPACT_ATOMS: atom_id res chain seq x y z
N PHE A 1 1.31 5.41 15.09
CA PHE A 1 1.18 5.36 13.63
C PHE A 1 2.46 4.85 12.99
N MET A 2 2.32 4.03 11.96
CA MET A 2 3.46 3.57 11.16
C MET A 2 2.98 2.98 9.84
N ILE A 3 3.87 2.97 8.84
CA ILE A 3 3.66 2.18 7.63
C ILE A 3 4.28 0.80 7.89
N ILE A 4 3.50 -0.25 7.77
CA ILE A 4 3.98 -1.62 7.98
C ILE A 4 4.13 -2.27 6.60
N LEU A 5 5.34 -2.79 6.31
CA LEU A 5 5.61 -3.53 5.08
C LEU A 5 5.91 -4.98 5.44
N ILE A 6 5.06 -5.88 4.98
CA ILE A 6 5.22 -7.32 5.20
C ILE A 6 5.72 -7.94 3.89
N THR A 7 6.91 -8.53 3.93
CA THR A 7 7.53 -9.16 2.76
C THR A 7 7.73 -10.65 2.99
N GLY A 8 7.86 -11.38 1.90
CA GLY A 8 8.11 -12.82 1.93
C GLY A 8 7.64 -13.48 0.63
N ALA A 9 8.07 -14.70 0.39
CA ALA A 9 7.63 -15.47 -0.76
C ALA A 9 6.12 -15.73 -0.72
N SER A 10 5.57 -16.18 -1.85
CA SER A 10 4.16 -16.60 -1.91
C SER A 10 3.88 -17.68 -0.86
N HIS A 11 2.67 -17.65 -0.32
CA HIS A 11 2.18 -18.64 0.66
C HIS A 11 2.92 -18.64 2.00
N THR A 12 3.51 -17.51 2.41
CA THR A 12 4.10 -17.36 3.75
C THR A 12 3.13 -16.80 4.79
N GLY A 13 1.90 -16.48 4.39
CA GLY A 13 0.88 -15.96 5.32
C GLY A 13 0.84 -14.45 5.44
N LYS A 14 1.40 -13.71 4.48
CA LYS A 14 1.45 -12.23 4.51
C LYS A 14 0.05 -11.60 4.57
N THR A 15 -0.86 -12.05 3.72
CA THR A 15 -2.23 -11.54 3.65
C THR A 15 -2.96 -11.79 4.96
N PHE A 16 -2.80 -12.98 5.53
CA PHE A 16 -3.39 -13.32 6.82
C PHE A 16 -2.87 -12.41 7.94
N LEU A 17 -1.57 -12.21 8.00
CA LEU A 17 -0.94 -11.34 9.00
C LEU A 17 -1.40 -9.89 8.84
N ALA A 18 -1.45 -9.38 7.60
CA ALA A 18 -1.93 -8.03 7.33
C ALA A 18 -3.37 -7.85 7.81
N SER A 19 -4.24 -8.81 7.53
CA SER A 19 -5.64 -8.78 7.97
C SER A 19 -5.76 -8.79 9.49
N LEU A 20 -4.94 -9.60 10.14
CA LEU A 20 -4.93 -9.70 11.60
C LEU A 20 -4.48 -8.38 12.25
N ILE A 21 -3.40 -7.79 11.75
CA ILE A 21 -2.90 -6.51 12.25
C ILE A 21 -3.96 -5.42 12.05
N ALA A 22 -4.58 -5.37 10.88
CA ALA A 22 -5.63 -4.38 10.59
C ALA A 22 -6.79 -4.50 11.59
N LYS A 23 -7.23 -5.72 11.88
CA LYS A 23 -8.31 -5.96 12.85
C LYS A 23 -7.91 -5.54 14.26
N LEU A 24 -6.68 -5.83 14.67
CA LEU A 24 -6.18 -5.44 15.99
C LEU A 24 -6.10 -3.93 16.15
N GLN A 25 -5.71 -3.22 15.09
CA GLN A 25 -5.62 -1.76 15.12
C GLN A 25 -6.98 -1.08 15.03
N ALA A 26 -7.96 -1.74 14.44
CA ALA A 26 -9.31 -1.22 14.29
C ALA A 26 -10.21 -1.58 15.47
N GLN A 27 -9.68 -1.67 16.67
CA GLN A 27 -10.45 -2.01 17.88
C GLN A 27 -11.51 -0.98 18.24
N THR A 28 -11.48 0.18 17.61
CA THR A 28 -12.49 1.22 17.71
C THR A 28 -13.09 1.46 16.33
N GLU A 29 -14.11 2.27 16.22
CA GLU A 29 -14.94 2.53 15.04
C GLU A 29 -14.18 2.93 13.75
N GLN A 30 -12.93 2.50 13.58
CA GLN A 30 -12.14 2.85 12.41
C GLN A 30 -12.51 2.00 11.20
N THR A 31 -12.64 2.64 10.06
CA THR A 31 -12.89 1.96 8.80
C THR A 31 -11.61 1.31 8.29
N ILE A 32 -11.70 0.04 7.93
CA ILE A 32 -10.63 -0.69 7.27
C ILE A 32 -11.01 -0.87 5.81
N LEU A 33 -10.13 -0.46 4.89
CA LEU A 33 -10.26 -0.78 3.47
C LEU A 33 -9.13 -1.73 3.07
N PHE A 34 -9.49 -2.76 2.33
CA PHE A 34 -8.57 -3.77 1.86
C PHE A 34 -8.62 -3.84 0.34
N TYR A 35 -7.49 -3.58 -0.32
CA TYR A 35 -7.35 -3.69 -1.76
C TYR A 35 -6.10 -4.52 -2.08
N THR A 36 -6.18 -5.35 -3.13
CA THR A 36 -4.95 -5.77 -3.79
C THR A 36 -4.38 -4.56 -4.54
N ALA A 37 -3.06 -4.51 -4.74
CA ALA A 37 -2.46 -3.40 -5.48
C ALA A 37 -3.05 -3.28 -6.89
N THR A 38 -3.25 -4.40 -7.57
CA THR A 38 -3.87 -4.43 -8.90
C THR A 38 -5.28 -3.84 -8.87
N SER A 39 -6.10 -4.24 -7.89
CA SER A 39 -7.45 -3.74 -7.72
C SER A 39 -7.47 -2.24 -7.40
N LEU A 40 -6.57 -1.78 -6.54
CA LEU A 40 -6.45 -0.38 -6.18
C LEU A 40 -6.19 0.50 -7.40
N PHE A 41 -5.20 0.14 -8.20
CA PHE A 41 -4.85 0.91 -9.39
C PHE A 41 -5.93 0.84 -10.45
N HIS A 42 -6.62 -0.28 -10.56
CA HIS A 42 -7.74 -0.43 -11.47
C HIS A 42 -8.91 0.48 -11.07
N GLN A 43 -9.24 0.54 -9.79
CA GLN A 43 -10.30 1.40 -9.26
C GLN A 43 -10.01 2.88 -9.47
N LEU A 44 -8.76 3.29 -9.45
CA LEU A 44 -8.36 4.69 -9.57
C LEU A 44 -7.93 5.06 -11.01
N ASN A 45 -8.21 4.20 -11.99
CA ASN A 45 -7.88 4.45 -13.39
C ASN A 45 -8.66 5.67 -13.92
N PRO A 46 -7.96 6.75 -14.36
CA PRO A 46 -8.62 7.96 -14.84
C PRO A 46 -9.38 7.77 -16.16
N PHE A 47 -9.12 6.68 -16.87
CA PHE A 47 -9.83 6.35 -18.11
C PHE A 47 -11.14 5.59 -17.87
N SER A 48 -11.48 5.30 -16.62
CA SER A 48 -12.81 4.78 -16.29
C SER A 48 -13.83 5.92 -16.44
N ASN A 49 -15.05 5.59 -16.88
CA ASN A 49 -16.13 6.57 -17.02
C ASN A 49 -16.81 6.93 -15.70
N LYS A 50 -16.18 6.63 -14.57
CA LYS A 50 -16.72 6.86 -13.24
C LYS A 50 -16.11 8.10 -12.63
N ASP A 51 -16.90 8.81 -11.82
CA ASP A 51 -16.37 9.82 -10.93
C ASP A 51 -15.61 9.12 -9.80
N LEU A 52 -14.30 9.34 -9.74
CA LEU A 52 -13.41 8.69 -8.77
C LEU A 52 -13.23 9.48 -7.49
N SER A 53 -13.83 10.66 -7.38
CA SER A 53 -13.57 11.54 -6.23
C SER A 53 -14.02 10.92 -4.91
N GLU A 54 -15.14 10.25 -4.88
CA GLU A 54 -15.66 9.59 -3.67
C GLU A 54 -14.77 8.41 -3.26
N GLU A 55 -14.40 7.57 -4.21
CA GLU A 55 -13.52 6.41 -3.94
C GLU A 55 -12.14 6.86 -3.46
N ARG A 56 -11.57 7.88 -4.13
CA ARG A 56 -10.28 8.45 -3.72
C ARG A 56 -10.35 8.99 -2.29
N THR A 57 -11.41 9.71 -1.96
CA THR A 57 -11.61 10.26 -0.62
C THR A 57 -11.67 9.16 0.43
N ARG A 58 -12.38 8.07 0.15
CA ARG A 58 -12.45 6.92 1.06
C ARG A 58 -11.09 6.28 1.29
N ILE A 59 -10.33 6.06 0.23
CA ILE A 59 -8.99 5.47 0.32
C ILE A 59 -8.04 6.35 1.12
N LEU A 60 -8.08 7.65 0.89
CA LEU A 60 -7.19 8.59 1.58
C LEU A 60 -7.54 8.74 3.06
N ASN A 61 -8.81 8.63 3.43
CA ASN A 61 -9.27 8.99 4.77
C ASN A 61 -9.71 7.83 5.65
N CYS A 62 -9.76 6.60 5.16
CA CYS A 62 -10.09 5.46 6.02
C CYS A 62 -9.08 5.30 7.15
N GLY A 63 -9.49 4.69 8.25
CA GLY A 63 -8.64 4.55 9.43
C GLY A 63 -7.42 3.66 9.18
N CYS A 64 -7.60 2.57 8.45
CA CYS A 64 -6.52 1.66 8.08
C CYS A 64 -6.68 1.25 6.62
N LEU A 65 -5.63 1.39 5.83
CA LEU A 65 -5.60 0.94 4.43
C LEU A 65 -4.63 -0.23 4.30
N VAL A 66 -5.14 -1.35 3.79
CA VAL A 66 -4.31 -2.51 3.46
C VAL A 66 -4.14 -2.56 1.95
N ILE A 67 -2.89 -2.54 1.49
CA ILE A 67 -2.52 -2.74 0.08
C ILE A 67 -1.82 -4.08 -0.01
N ASP A 68 -2.53 -5.07 -0.52
CA ASP A 68 -2.05 -6.44 -0.57
C ASP A 68 -1.38 -6.73 -1.91
N ASP A 69 -0.31 -7.52 -1.87
CA ASP A 69 0.38 -8.03 -3.05
C ASP A 69 0.94 -6.93 -3.96
N LEU A 70 1.59 -5.93 -3.35
CA LEU A 70 2.25 -4.87 -4.09
C LEU A 70 3.41 -5.45 -4.90
N GLY A 71 3.47 -5.11 -6.18
CA GLY A 71 4.48 -5.61 -7.11
C GLY A 71 3.95 -6.67 -8.06
N ALA A 72 2.75 -7.22 -7.84
CA ALA A 72 2.12 -8.13 -8.79
C ALA A 72 1.70 -7.41 -10.06
N GLU A 73 1.41 -6.10 -9.96
CA GLU A 73 1.07 -5.26 -11.10
C GLU A 73 2.31 -4.76 -11.82
N LYS A 74 2.13 -4.28 -13.05
CA LYS A 74 3.21 -3.63 -13.78
C LYS A 74 3.43 -2.22 -13.24
N ALA A 75 4.67 -1.89 -12.88
CA ALA A 75 5.02 -0.53 -12.46
C ALA A 75 4.99 0.41 -13.67
N THR A 76 4.21 1.48 -13.59
CA THR A 76 4.07 2.51 -14.61
C THR A 76 4.16 3.88 -13.95
N PRO A 77 4.41 4.97 -14.71
CA PRO A 77 4.35 6.31 -14.14
C PRO A 77 3.01 6.58 -13.42
N PHE A 78 1.91 6.08 -13.96
CA PHE A 78 0.60 6.24 -13.33
C PHE A 78 0.53 5.52 -11.98
N THR A 79 0.89 4.24 -11.92
CA THR A 79 0.82 3.48 -10.67
C THR A 79 1.77 4.03 -9.61
N ASN A 80 2.96 4.47 -10.01
CA ASN A 80 3.92 5.11 -9.11
C ASN A 80 3.38 6.42 -8.54
N SER A 81 2.74 7.23 -9.39
CA SER A 81 2.15 8.51 -8.96
C SER A 81 1.00 8.29 -7.97
N VAL A 82 0.11 7.35 -8.27
CA VAL A 82 -1.01 7.02 -7.38
C VAL A 82 -0.51 6.53 -6.03
N LEU A 83 0.44 5.62 -6.04
CA LEU A 83 1.01 5.06 -4.81
C LEU A 83 1.70 6.14 -3.97
N PHE A 84 2.49 7.01 -4.62
CA PHE A 84 3.15 8.11 -3.94
C PHE A 84 2.12 9.04 -3.26
N ASP A 85 1.08 9.42 -3.97
CA ASP A 85 0.06 10.33 -3.45
C ASP A 85 -0.64 9.74 -2.22
N ILE A 86 -1.02 8.47 -2.30
CA ILE A 86 -1.68 7.78 -1.19
C ILE A 86 -0.77 7.70 0.04
N ILE A 87 0.46 7.22 -0.15
CA ILE A 87 1.41 7.06 0.95
C ILE A 87 1.75 8.40 1.57
N ASN A 88 2.01 9.41 0.74
CA ASN A 88 2.39 10.73 1.23
C ASN A 88 1.27 11.38 2.03
N TYR A 89 0.04 11.36 1.51
CA TYR A 89 -1.11 11.92 2.21
C TYR A 89 -1.35 11.22 3.55
N ARG A 90 -1.41 9.90 3.51
CA ARG A 90 -1.73 9.12 4.73
C ARG A 90 -0.62 9.21 5.76
N TYR A 91 0.63 9.31 5.32
CA TYR A 91 1.74 9.54 6.23
C TYR A 91 1.64 10.91 6.91
N ASP A 92 1.41 11.96 6.14
CA ASP A 92 1.29 13.32 6.67
C ASP A 92 0.11 13.45 7.65
N GLU A 93 -0.97 12.72 7.40
CA GLU A 93 -2.16 12.70 8.25
C GLU A 93 -2.10 11.62 9.36
N GLU A 94 -0.97 10.96 9.50
CA GLU A 94 -0.73 9.89 10.50
C GLU A 94 -1.78 8.77 10.43
N LYS A 95 -2.11 8.32 9.21
CA LYS A 95 -3.09 7.26 8.97
C LYS A 95 -2.40 5.95 8.64
N GLN A 96 -2.82 4.86 9.27
CA GLN A 96 -2.19 3.55 9.18
C GLN A 96 -2.25 2.98 7.77
N ILE A 97 -1.11 2.47 7.28
CA ILE A 97 -1.01 1.72 6.03
C ILE A 97 -0.31 0.39 6.33
N ILE A 98 -0.86 -0.70 5.79
CA ILE A 98 -0.25 -2.02 5.82
C ILE A 98 -0.07 -2.48 4.38
N ILE A 99 1.15 -2.81 3.98
CA ILE A 99 1.48 -3.23 2.63
C ILE A 99 2.07 -4.63 2.70
N THR A 100 1.62 -5.53 1.82
CA THR A 100 2.28 -6.83 1.64
C THR A 100 2.92 -6.90 0.26
N SER A 101 4.01 -7.65 0.13
CA SER A 101 4.69 -7.84 -1.15
C SER A 101 5.49 -9.14 -1.16
N ASN A 102 5.57 -9.77 -2.32
CA ASN A 102 6.49 -10.88 -2.57
C ASN A 102 7.93 -10.39 -2.80
N PHE A 103 8.10 -9.10 -3.06
CA PHE A 103 9.41 -8.48 -3.24
C PHE A 103 9.92 -7.91 -1.92
N ASN A 104 11.23 -8.01 -1.69
CA ASN A 104 11.84 -7.29 -0.57
C ASN A 104 11.94 -5.79 -0.90
N ILE A 105 12.32 -4.99 0.10
CA ILE A 105 12.38 -3.53 -0.08
C ILE A 105 13.36 -3.12 -1.18
N ILE A 106 14.47 -3.82 -1.33
CA ILE A 106 15.48 -3.52 -2.34
C ILE A 106 14.93 -3.74 -3.74
N ASP A 107 14.24 -4.87 -3.95
CA ASP A 107 13.63 -5.18 -5.24
C ASP A 107 12.47 -4.25 -5.57
N LEU A 108 11.69 -3.85 -4.57
CA LEU A 108 10.65 -2.84 -4.76
C LEU A 108 11.23 -1.50 -5.19
N GLN A 109 12.32 -1.07 -4.58
CA GLN A 109 13.01 0.15 -4.97
C GLN A 109 13.50 0.10 -6.41
N LYS A 110 14.01 -1.04 -6.86
CA LYS A 110 14.43 -1.25 -8.25
C LYS A 110 13.25 -1.15 -9.22
N ARG A 111 12.10 -1.70 -8.85
CA ARG A 111 10.88 -1.61 -9.68
C ARG A 111 10.44 -0.18 -9.89
N TRP A 112 10.63 0.66 -8.89
CA TRP A 112 10.17 2.04 -8.93
C TRP A 112 11.13 2.98 -9.66
N GLY A 113 12.24 2.59 -10.13
CA GLY A 113 13.36 3.28 -10.80
C GLY A 113 13.18 4.65 -11.46
N SER A 114 11.96 5.20 -11.59
CA SER A 114 11.67 6.54 -12.03
C SER A 114 11.82 7.55 -10.89
N TYR A 115 11.77 8.85 -11.20
CA TYR A 115 11.85 9.91 -10.20
C TYR A 115 10.78 9.77 -9.11
N GLU A 116 9.53 9.56 -9.50
CA GLU A 116 8.43 9.35 -8.55
C GLU A 116 8.56 8.04 -7.80
N GLY A 117 9.01 7.00 -8.49
CA GLY A 117 9.29 5.72 -7.85
C GLY A 117 10.36 5.83 -6.78
N SER A 118 11.39 6.64 -6.99
CA SER A 118 12.41 6.91 -5.98
C SER A 118 11.83 7.58 -4.74
N ARG A 119 10.85 8.48 -4.91
CA ARG A 119 10.15 9.10 -3.78
C ARG A 119 9.35 8.09 -2.97
N VAL A 120 8.61 7.21 -3.65
CA VAL A 120 7.86 6.13 -2.98
C VAL A 120 8.83 5.23 -2.21
N GLY A 121 9.92 4.80 -2.85
CA GLY A 121 10.92 3.96 -2.21
C GLY A 121 11.53 4.61 -0.98
N ARG A 122 11.83 5.90 -1.07
CA ARG A 122 12.37 6.65 0.06
C ARG A 122 11.38 6.72 1.21
N ARG A 123 10.12 7.06 0.93
CA ARG A 123 9.07 7.12 1.95
C ARG A 123 8.91 5.78 2.66
N ILE A 124 8.80 4.70 1.91
CA ILE A 124 8.66 3.37 2.49
C ILE A 124 9.89 3.00 3.32
N THR A 125 11.10 3.27 2.80
CA THR A 125 12.34 2.93 3.51
C THR A 125 12.48 3.70 4.82
N GLU A 126 12.20 5.00 4.81
CA GLU A 126 12.39 5.86 5.98
C GLU A 126 11.28 5.66 7.02
N MET A 127 10.10 5.27 6.62
CA MET A 127 8.88 5.40 7.42
C MET A 127 8.18 4.08 7.72
N CYS A 128 8.58 2.99 7.06
CA CYS A 128 7.95 1.71 7.31
C CYS A 128 8.66 0.91 8.39
N LYS A 129 7.86 0.08 9.06
CA LYS A 129 8.38 -0.99 9.88
C LYS A 129 8.35 -2.27 9.04
N PRO A 130 9.51 -2.83 8.67
CA PRO A 130 9.53 -4.03 7.85
C PRO A 130 9.32 -5.27 8.70
N ILE A 131 8.52 -6.20 8.18
CA ILE A 131 8.33 -7.53 8.73
C ILE A 131 8.60 -8.50 7.60
N GLN A 132 9.56 -9.40 7.76
CA GLN A 132 9.88 -10.40 6.75
C GLN A 132 9.43 -11.76 7.23
N LEU A 133 8.65 -12.46 6.40
CA LEU A 133 8.18 -13.81 6.70
C LEU A 133 8.99 -14.83 5.92
N PHE A 134 9.29 -15.95 6.58
CA PHE A 134 10.02 -17.07 6.01
C PHE A 134 9.17 -18.32 6.10
N THR A 135 9.36 -19.22 5.15
CA THR A 135 8.78 -20.58 5.23
C THR A 135 9.75 -21.56 5.85
#